data_c71799dae1aa89cfe0682e12fac138a0
#
_entry.id   c71799dae1aa89cfe0682e12fac138a0
#
_cell.length_a   1.000
_cell.length_b   1.000
_cell.length_c   1.000
_cell.angle_alpha   90.00
_cell.angle_beta   90.00
_cell.angle_gamma   90.00
#
_symmetry.space_group_name_H-M   'P 1'
#
loop_
_entity.id
_entity.type
_entity.pdbx_description
1 polymer ?
#
loop_
_entity_poly.entity_id
_entity_poly.type
_entity_poly.pdbx_seq_one_letter_code
_entity_poly.pdbx_strand_id
1 'polypeptide(L)'
;MPLVLNPNNRNRVVDRTDTLIQIPNNVGITNALGLFSPEYSTQKTIEVTRTKRSSHLVVDRNWDERNSTIAGRERDSLLLKIPHFHLDDAITPNDIDGVVQADSLTDAMELETVASVRADKMMDLRESHGITLEAARMQLITTGTVYAPTGTLRQGASATTNFYTEFGVTQTVVPVDLSSAADPRGDFRDIKAAIRAGLTPYGQGAVTGFVALVGSDYFAALMQNAFVTDAVKYTQGPLNAPVLTGVPGSYAGLDARFETITMWGITFIDASAAGYEDASGTFIPFVADDEAYFLPLGVRDMFKTYYAPANRFGTINRRAQGSYWFEYANEKDDIIEIMTEQNFLNACLYPAAVVKSELSI
;
A
#
# COMPACT_ATOMS: atom_id res chain seq x y z
N MET A 1 -8.66 31.47 18.43
CA MET A 1 -9.64 31.30 19.51
C MET A 1 -8.91 30.74 20.70
N PRO A 2 -8.90 31.39 21.88
CA PRO A 2 -8.27 30.78 23.03
C PRO A 2 -8.96 29.45 23.32
N LEU A 3 -8.18 28.41 23.58
CA LEU A 3 -8.67 27.11 24.05
C LEU A 3 -9.43 27.37 25.36
N VAL A 4 -10.76 27.45 25.28
CA VAL A 4 -11.58 27.42 26.47
C VAL A 4 -11.59 25.97 26.94
N LEU A 5 -10.54 25.61 27.69
CA LEU A 5 -10.57 24.38 28.50
C LEU A 5 -11.71 24.56 29.48
N ASN A 6 -12.79 23.82 29.31
CA ASN A 6 -13.90 23.82 30.22
C ASN A 6 -13.37 23.35 31.59
N PRO A 7 -13.35 24.22 32.63
CA PRO A 7 -12.72 23.93 33.92
C PRO A 7 -13.33 22.68 34.63
N ASN A 8 -14.49 22.23 34.20
CA ASN A 8 -15.12 21.01 34.71
C ASN A 8 -14.67 19.72 34.01
N ASN A 9 -13.77 19.77 33.03
CA ASN A 9 -13.38 18.63 32.21
C ASN A 9 -11.85 18.43 32.19
N ARG A 10 -11.22 18.70 33.32
CA ARG A 10 -9.80 18.43 33.59
C ARG A 10 -9.54 16.94 33.36
N ASN A 11 -8.58 16.59 32.50
CA ASN A 11 -8.21 15.21 32.14
C ASN A 11 -9.12 14.50 31.10
N ARG A 12 -9.81 15.21 30.23
CA ARG A 12 -10.57 14.58 29.15
C ARG A 12 -9.68 14.42 27.91
N VAL A 13 -9.63 13.18 27.40
CA VAL A 13 -9.09 12.89 26.06
C VAL A 13 -9.97 13.56 25.02
N VAL A 14 -9.40 14.42 24.19
CA VAL A 14 -10.07 15.03 23.05
C VAL A 14 -9.78 14.18 21.82
N ASP A 15 -10.83 13.68 21.18
CA ASP A 15 -10.74 12.94 19.93
C ASP A 15 -10.81 13.93 18.76
N ARG A 16 -9.74 14.01 17.96
CA ARG A 16 -9.63 14.84 16.76
C ARG A 16 -9.40 13.99 15.48
N THR A 17 -9.75 12.75 15.56
CA THR A 17 -9.61 11.78 14.44
C THR A 17 -10.24 12.30 13.16
N ASP A 18 -11.40 12.95 13.23
CA ASP A 18 -12.07 13.50 12.05
C ASP A 18 -11.23 14.58 11.35
N THR A 19 -10.48 15.39 12.11
CA THR A 19 -9.57 16.41 11.54
C THR A 19 -8.37 15.74 10.87
N LEU A 20 -7.77 14.75 11.51
CA LEU A 20 -6.64 14.00 10.94
C LEU A 20 -7.01 13.31 9.62
N ILE A 21 -8.19 12.71 9.54
CA ILE A 21 -8.65 12.00 8.34
C ILE A 21 -8.83 12.96 7.14
N GLN A 22 -9.13 14.23 7.38
CA GLN A 22 -9.28 15.25 6.33
C GLN A 22 -7.94 15.65 5.70
N ILE A 23 -6.81 15.44 6.36
CA ILE A 23 -5.49 15.69 5.79
C ILE A 23 -5.23 14.64 4.71
N PRO A 24 -4.97 15.03 3.44
CA PRO A 24 -4.71 14.09 2.39
C PRO A 24 -3.41 13.32 2.66
N ASN A 25 -3.43 12.02 2.42
CA ASN A 25 -2.24 11.19 2.43
C ASN A 25 -1.77 10.97 0.99
N ASN A 26 -0.81 11.76 0.56
CA ASN A 26 -0.23 11.72 -0.79
C ASN A 26 0.99 10.78 -0.87
N VAL A 27 1.28 10.06 0.20
CA VAL A 27 2.42 9.15 0.25
C VAL A 27 2.05 7.82 -0.42
N GLY A 28 2.89 7.40 -1.36
CA GLY A 28 2.95 6.02 -1.83
C GLY A 28 2.33 5.73 -3.19
N ILE A 29 3.02 4.86 -3.92
CA ILE A 29 2.60 4.31 -5.23
C ILE A 29 1.31 3.48 -5.08
N THR A 30 1.21 2.67 -4.01
CA THR A 30 0.08 1.74 -3.84
C THR A 30 -1.24 2.45 -3.64
N ASN A 31 -1.22 3.64 -3.00
CA ASN A 31 -2.40 4.50 -2.88
C ASN A 31 -2.79 5.10 -4.22
N ALA A 32 -1.82 5.62 -4.98
CA ALA A 32 -2.05 6.22 -6.28
C ALA A 32 -2.62 5.22 -7.29
N LEU A 33 -2.15 3.97 -7.24
CA LEU A 33 -2.66 2.88 -8.08
C LEU A 33 -3.98 2.28 -7.59
N GLY A 34 -4.42 2.61 -6.37
CA GLY A 34 -5.64 2.06 -5.80
C GLY A 34 -5.62 0.53 -5.65
N LEU A 35 -4.43 -0.06 -5.40
CA LEU A 35 -4.26 -1.51 -5.36
C LEU A 35 -4.97 -2.15 -4.18
N PHE A 36 -5.02 -1.47 -3.03
CA PHE A 36 -5.56 -2.00 -1.79
C PHE A 36 -6.96 -1.48 -1.49
N SER A 37 -7.90 -2.40 -1.27
CA SER A 37 -9.24 -2.06 -0.80
C SER A 37 -9.29 -2.02 0.72
N PRO A 38 -9.77 -0.92 1.35
CA PRO A 38 -9.87 -0.82 2.80
C PRO A 38 -11.07 -1.59 3.34
N GLU A 39 -10.87 -2.37 4.41
CA GLU A 39 -11.92 -2.99 5.19
C GLU A 39 -11.81 -2.60 6.66
N TYR A 40 -12.90 -2.15 7.25
CA TYR A 40 -12.94 -1.63 8.61
C TYR A 40 -13.62 -2.63 9.55
N SER A 41 -12.82 -3.26 10.41
CA SER A 41 -13.29 -4.23 11.40
C SER A 41 -13.78 -3.55 12.68
N THR A 42 -14.56 -4.27 13.48
CA THR A 42 -14.91 -3.93 14.85
C THR A 42 -14.04 -4.67 15.88
N GLN A 43 -13.21 -5.61 15.40
CA GLN A 43 -12.39 -6.49 16.23
C GLN A 43 -10.90 -6.36 15.86
N LYS A 44 -10.04 -6.69 16.81
CA LYS A 44 -8.57 -6.69 16.65
C LYS A 44 -8.05 -7.96 15.97
N THR A 45 -8.88 -8.97 15.84
CA THR A 45 -8.58 -10.24 15.18
C THR A 45 -9.53 -10.41 14.01
N ILE A 46 -8.99 -10.76 12.85
CA ILE A 46 -9.74 -10.94 11.61
C ILE A 46 -9.53 -12.33 11.04
N GLU A 47 -10.51 -12.81 10.33
CA GLU A 47 -10.43 -14.01 9.51
C GLU A 47 -10.23 -13.61 8.05
N VAL A 48 -9.05 -13.89 7.51
CA VAL A 48 -8.75 -13.70 6.09
C VAL A 48 -9.15 -14.97 5.36
N THR A 49 -10.22 -14.92 4.57
CA THR A 49 -10.77 -16.07 3.88
C THR A 49 -10.54 -15.97 2.37
N ARG A 50 -9.90 -16.98 1.80
CA ARG A 50 -9.79 -17.19 0.36
C ARG A 50 -10.76 -18.27 -0.08
N THR A 51 -11.66 -17.96 -1.02
CA THR A 51 -12.57 -18.93 -1.62
C THR A 51 -12.06 -19.33 -3.00
N LYS A 52 -11.66 -20.59 -3.14
CA LYS A 52 -11.34 -21.17 -4.45
C LYS A 52 -12.65 -21.59 -5.11
N ARG A 53 -12.96 -20.99 -6.23
CA ARG A 53 -14.10 -21.37 -7.08
C ARG A 53 -13.56 -22.23 -8.22
N SER A 54 -14.06 -23.44 -8.34
CA SER A 54 -13.81 -24.28 -9.51
C SER A 54 -15.02 -24.16 -10.44
N SER A 55 -14.76 -23.84 -11.70
CA SER A 55 -15.77 -23.94 -12.76
C SER A 55 -15.47 -25.20 -13.57
N HIS A 56 -16.41 -26.11 -13.62
CA HIS A 56 -16.31 -27.31 -14.44
C HIS A 56 -17.26 -27.20 -15.61
N LEU A 57 -16.84 -27.78 -16.72
CA LEU A 57 -17.73 -27.97 -17.87
C LEU A 57 -18.89 -28.87 -17.44
N VAL A 58 -20.12 -28.44 -17.69
CA VAL A 58 -21.30 -29.25 -17.43
C VAL A 58 -21.38 -30.26 -18.60
N VAL A 59 -21.32 -31.52 -18.29
CA VAL A 59 -21.42 -32.59 -19.29
C VAL A 59 -22.90 -32.81 -19.65
N ASP A 60 -23.18 -32.93 -20.93
CA ASP A 60 -24.51 -33.31 -21.43
C ASP A 60 -24.92 -34.68 -20.91
N ARG A 61 -26.20 -34.81 -20.52
CA ARG A 61 -26.78 -36.07 -19.99
C ARG A 61 -28.17 -36.30 -20.56
N ASN A 62 -28.62 -37.55 -20.48
CA ASN A 62 -29.98 -37.93 -20.83
C ASN A 62 -31.00 -37.20 -19.91
N TRP A 63 -32.18 -36.89 -20.45
CA TRP A 63 -33.24 -36.15 -19.73
C TRP A 63 -33.72 -36.83 -18.44
N ASP A 64 -33.49 -38.14 -18.32
CA ASP A 64 -33.85 -38.97 -17.16
C ASP A 64 -32.79 -38.99 -16.05
N GLU A 65 -31.57 -38.46 -16.30
CA GLU A 65 -30.47 -38.47 -15.35
C GLU A 65 -30.39 -37.15 -14.58
N ARG A 66 -30.53 -37.20 -13.26
CA ARG A 66 -30.52 -36.00 -12.37
C ARG A 66 -29.25 -35.78 -11.55
N ASN A 67 -28.20 -36.56 -11.76
CA ASN A 67 -27.01 -36.54 -10.89
C ASN A 67 -25.83 -35.77 -11.48
N SER A 68 -25.94 -34.42 -11.60
CA SER A 68 -24.75 -33.58 -11.77
C SER A 68 -24.51 -32.77 -10.51
N THR A 69 -23.49 -33.13 -9.77
CA THR A 69 -23.03 -32.36 -8.61
C THR A 69 -21.88 -31.48 -9.05
N ILE A 70 -21.99 -30.19 -8.73
CA ILE A 70 -20.88 -29.23 -8.87
C ILE A 70 -19.93 -29.47 -7.69
N ALA A 71 -18.63 -29.55 -7.95
CA ALA A 71 -17.62 -29.66 -6.89
C ALA A 71 -17.79 -28.51 -5.87
N GLY A 72 -17.70 -28.84 -4.60
CA GLY A 72 -17.85 -27.88 -3.51
C GLY A 72 -16.82 -26.74 -3.59
N ARG A 73 -17.14 -25.60 -3.03
CA ARG A 73 -16.19 -24.50 -2.89
C ARG A 73 -15.20 -24.83 -1.77
N GLU A 74 -13.92 -24.80 -2.09
CA GLU A 74 -12.87 -24.85 -1.08
C GLU A 74 -12.68 -23.47 -0.46
N ARG A 75 -12.59 -23.42 0.86
CA ARG A 75 -12.31 -22.20 1.62
C ARG A 75 -11.07 -22.42 2.46
N ASP A 76 -10.07 -21.61 2.22
CA ASP A 76 -8.92 -21.47 3.10
C ASP A 76 -9.17 -20.26 4.00
N SER A 77 -9.10 -20.42 5.31
CA SER A 77 -9.24 -19.30 6.24
C SER A 77 -8.04 -19.22 7.17
N LEU A 78 -7.61 -18.00 7.42
CA LEU A 78 -6.46 -17.69 8.26
C LEU A 78 -6.89 -16.66 9.29
N LEU A 79 -6.77 -17.01 10.57
CA LEU A 79 -7.07 -16.10 11.69
C LEU A 79 -5.82 -15.30 12.04
N LEU A 80 -5.89 -13.98 11.87
CA LEU A 80 -4.78 -13.06 12.10
C LEU A 80 -5.17 -11.96 13.07
N LYS A 81 -4.22 -11.57 13.92
CA LYS A 81 -4.35 -10.41 14.79
C LYS A 81 -3.77 -9.19 14.08
N ILE A 82 -4.51 -8.08 14.07
CA ILE A 82 -4.05 -6.82 13.47
C ILE A 82 -2.96 -6.22 14.37
N PRO A 83 -1.79 -5.87 13.82
CA PRO A 83 -0.73 -5.16 14.52
C PRO A 83 -1.20 -3.79 15.02
N HIS A 84 -0.58 -3.32 16.08
CA HIS A 84 -0.87 -2.03 16.71
C HIS A 84 0.30 -1.09 16.49
N PHE A 85 0.07 -0.03 15.73
CA PHE A 85 1.04 1.03 15.49
C PHE A 85 0.57 2.30 16.17
N HIS A 86 1.37 2.82 17.08
CA HIS A 86 1.08 4.08 17.75
C HIS A 86 2.33 4.96 17.76
N LEU A 87 2.10 6.26 17.70
CA LEU A 87 3.10 7.29 17.84
C LEU A 87 2.60 8.30 18.87
N ASP A 88 3.46 8.65 19.80
CA ASP A 88 3.20 9.64 20.82
C ASP A 88 4.07 10.86 20.57
N ASP A 89 3.51 12.04 20.78
CA ASP A 89 4.21 13.33 20.72
C ASP A 89 3.62 14.27 21.77
N ALA A 90 4.23 15.41 21.99
CA ALA A 90 3.73 16.41 22.92
C ALA A 90 3.99 17.83 22.40
N ILE A 91 3.07 18.75 22.71
CA ILE A 91 3.28 20.18 22.50
C ILE A 91 3.69 20.77 23.86
N THR A 92 4.87 21.34 23.89
CA THR A 92 5.46 21.97 25.07
C THR A 92 5.47 23.49 24.94
N PRO A 93 5.53 24.25 26.04
CA PRO A 93 5.70 25.69 25.96
C PRO A 93 6.95 26.12 25.16
N ASN A 94 8.03 25.31 25.19
CA ASN A 94 9.26 25.60 24.45
C ASN A 94 9.07 25.53 22.92
N ASP A 95 8.09 24.80 22.43
CA ASP A 95 7.79 24.72 20.99
C ASP A 95 7.20 26.04 20.45
N ILE A 96 6.78 26.95 21.35
CA ILE A 96 6.08 28.19 21.02
C ILE A 96 6.91 29.43 21.44
N ASP A 97 7.75 29.29 22.47
CA ASP A 97 8.46 30.40 23.08
C ASP A 97 9.52 31.01 22.15
N GLY A 98 9.24 32.19 21.62
CA GLY A 98 10.14 32.93 20.74
C GLY A 98 10.32 32.37 19.34
N VAL A 99 9.56 31.36 18.96
CA VAL A 99 9.61 30.74 17.62
C VAL A 99 8.76 31.56 16.65
N VAL A 100 9.34 31.95 15.53
CA VAL A 100 8.66 32.68 14.45
C VAL A 100 8.07 31.63 13.49
N GLN A 101 6.82 31.86 13.10
CA GLN A 101 6.12 30.96 12.17
C GLN A 101 6.85 30.89 10.81
N ALA A 102 7.20 29.71 10.37
CA ALA A 102 8.03 29.49 9.20
C ALA A 102 7.41 29.99 7.88
N ASP A 103 6.08 30.07 7.82
CA ASP A 103 5.32 30.48 6.62
C ASP A 103 4.88 31.95 6.63
N SER A 104 5.45 32.77 7.53
CA SER A 104 5.16 34.23 7.58
C SER A 104 5.84 34.91 6.41
N LEU A 105 5.11 35.12 5.32
CA LEU A 105 5.55 35.88 4.13
C LEU A 105 5.41 37.40 4.29
N THR A 106 4.91 37.90 5.44
CA THR A 106 4.69 39.28 5.72
C THR A 106 5.83 39.87 6.59
N ASP A 107 6.16 41.17 6.42
CA ASP A 107 7.16 41.91 7.24
C ASP A 107 6.84 41.92 8.75
N ALA A 108 5.66 41.51 9.17
CA ALA A 108 5.29 41.28 10.55
C ALA A 108 5.61 39.83 10.92
N MET A 109 6.67 39.62 11.71
CA MET A 109 6.98 38.33 12.30
C MET A 109 5.79 37.85 13.15
N GLU A 110 5.06 36.84 12.67
CA GLU A 110 4.03 36.19 13.47
C GLU A 110 4.70 35.08 14.30
N LEU A 111 4.41 35.09 15.60
CA LEU A 111 4.91 34.05 16.51
C LEU A 111 4.07 32.79 16.40
N GLU A 112 4.72 31.65 16.60
CA GLU A 112 4.06 30.36 16.66
C GLU A 112 2.93 30.34 17.70
N THR A 113 1.89 29.63 17.38
CA THR A 113 0.73 29.42 18.25
C THR A 113 0.52 27.93 18.49
N VAL A 114 -0.15 27.57 19.58
CA VAL A 114 -0.55 26.16 19.83
C VAL A 114 -1.30 25.56 18.65
N ALA A 115 -2.03 26.37 17.88
CA ALA A 115 -2.81 25.89 16.74
C ALA A 115 -1.92 25.59 15.52
N SER A 116 -0.89 26.43 15.25
CA SER A 116 0.07 26.17 14.16
C SER A 116 0.93 24.95 14.46
N VAL A 117 1.57 24.89 15.62
CA VAL A 117 2.38 23.73 16.04
C VAL A 117 1.57 22.43 16.01
N ARG A 118 0.29 22.49 16.44
CA ARG A 118 -0.59 21.32 16.35
C ARG A 118 -0.83 20.89 14.90
N ALA A 119 -1.04 21.83 13.98
CA ALA A 119 -1.28 21.53 12.58
C ALA A 119 -0.04 20.87 11.94
N ASP A 120 1.14 21.40 12.23
CA ASP A 120 2.40 20.87 11.72
C ASP A 120 2.65 19.45 12.25
N LYS A 121 2.53 19.22 13.55
CA LYS A 121 2.64 17.90 14.15
C LYS A 121 1.58 16.92 13.61
N MET A 122 0.38 17.40 13.28
CA MET A 122 -0.63 16.57 12.62
C MET A 122 -0.18 16.09 11.24
N MET A 123 0.44 16.97 10.45
CA MET A 123 0.96 16.61 9.12
C MET A 123 2.10 15.61 9.25
N ASP A 124 3.07 15.86 10.12
CA ASP A 124 4.25 15.00 10.33
C ASP A 124 3.87 13.59 10.78
N LEU A 125 2.99 13.49 11.78
CA LEU A 125 2.53 12.19 12.28
C LEU A 125 1.66 11.45 11.23
N ARG A 126 0.88 12.19 10.46
CA ARG A 126 0.09 11.63 9.36
C ARG A 126 0.98 11.07 8.26
N GLU A 127 2.04 11.79 7.91
CA GLU A 127 3.02 11.35 6.92
C GLU A 127 3.78 10.11 7.40
N SER A 128 4.24 10.10 8.66
CA SER A 128 4.93 8.95 9.26
C SER A 128 4.07 7.68 9.25
N HIS A 129 2.78 7.80 9.58
CA HIS A 129 1.84 6.69 9.45
C HIS A 129 1.61 6.29 7.98
N GLY A 130 1.59 7.26 7.07
CA GLY A 130 1.47 7.02 5.62
C GLY A 130 2.64 6.20 5.07
N ILE A 131 3.87 6.59 5.40
CA ILE A 131 5.10 5.87 5.02
C ILE A 131 5.10 4.45 5.59
N THR A 132 4.70 4.29 6.86
CA THR A 132 4.62 2.97 7.50
C THR A 132 3.61 2.05 6.80
N LEU A 133 2.44 2.59 6.43
CA LEU A 133 1.43 1.84 5.70
C LEU A 133 1.93 1.42 4.31
N GLU A 134 2.60 2.34 3.60
CA GLU A 134 3.15 2.07 2.27
C GLU A 134 4.29 1.03 2.35
N ALA A 135 5.22 1.16 3.29
CA ALA A 135 6.27 0.19 3.54
C ALA A 135 5.70 -1.22 3.79
N ALA A 136 4.65 -1.30 4.60
CA ALA A 136 3.97 -2.56 4.89
C ALA A 136 3.27 -3.17 3.67
N ARG A 137 2.71 -2.35 2.78
CA ARG A 137 2.10 -2.80 1.53
C ARG A 137 3.14 -3.27 0.53
N MET A 138 4.24 -2.52 0.40
CA MET A 138 5.34 -2.89 -0.48
C MET A 138 6.01 -4.17 0.00
N GLN A 139 6.23 -4.35 1.31
CA GLN A 139 6.73 -5.60 1.86
C GLN A 139 5.81 -6.79 1.53
N LEU A 140 4.49 -6.60 1.60
CA LEU A 140 3.54 -7.64 1.19
C LEU A 140 3.66 -7.99 -0.30
N ILE A 141 3.86 -7.00 -1.17
CA ILE A 141 4.02 -7.21 -2.62
C ILE A 141 5.34 -7.91 -2.91
N THR A 142 6.43 -7.47 -2.30
CA THR A 142 7.78 -7.98 -2.60
C THR A 142 8.04 -9.37 -2.00
N THR A 143 7.68 -9.57 -0.74
CA THR A 143 8.00 -10.80 0.00
C THR A 143 6.79 -11.67 0.33
N GLY A 144 5.57 -11.18 0.13
CA GLY A 144 4.34 -11.85 0.56
C GLY A 144 4.16 -11.91 2.07
N THR A 145 4.99 -11.18 2.84
CA THR A 145 5.02 -11.22 4.30
C THR A 145 4.24 -10.06 4.88
N VAL A 146 3.47 -10.31 5.92
CA VAL A 146 2.77 -9.25 6.64
C VAL A 146 3.75 -8.50 7.55
N TYR A 147 3.73 -7.18 7.47
CA TYR A 147 4.53 -6.33 8.35
C TYR A 147 3.98 -6.36 9.77
N ALA A 148 4.76 -6.95 10.68
CA ALA A 148 4.46 -7.02 12.10
C ALA A 148 5.77 -7.06 12.89
N PRO A 149 6.35 -5.90 13.19
CA PRO A 149 7.70 -5.80 13.77
C PRO A 149 7.82 -6.47 15.14
N THR A 150 6.70 -6.61 15.89
CA THR A 150 6.69 -7.30 17.18
C THR A 150 6.42 -8.82 17.09
N GLY A 151 6.18 -9.36 15.90
CA GLY A 151 5.86 -10.77 15.70
C GLY A 151 4.52 -11.24 16.28
N THR A 152 3.61 -10.34 16.68
CA THR A 152 2.36 -10.65 17.39
C THR A 152 1.16 -10.93 16.49
N LEU A 153 1.36 -11.23 15.21
CA LEU A 153 0.29 -11.45 14.23
C LEU A 153 -0.64 -12.59 14.57
N ARG A 154 -0.12 -13.68 15.07
CA ARG A 154 -0.89 -14.85 15.51
C ARG A 154 -0.91 -14.93 17.02
N GLN A 155 -2.06 -15.28 17.57
CA GLN A 155 -2.17 -15.57 18.99
C GLN A 155 -1.32 -16.81 19.32
N GLY A 156 -0.22 -16.61 20.06
CA GLY A 156 0.68 -17.69 20.49
C GLY A 156 1.81 -18.07 19.51
N ALA A 157 1.97 -17.38 18.35
CA ALA A 157 3.06 -17.62 17.43
C ALA A 157 3.92 -16.36 17.23
N SER A 158 5.22 -16.49 17.32
CA SER A 158 6.18 -15.39 17.10
C SER A 158 6.55 -15.19 15.61
N ALA A 159 5.82 -15.80 14.68
CA ALA A 159 6.18 -15.79 13.27
C ALA A 159 5.44 -14.71 12.47
N THR A 160 6.19 -13.98 11.67
CA THR A 160 5.64 -13.19 10.56
C THR A 160 4.87 -14.11 9.61
N THR A 161 3.61 -13.78 9.32
CA THR A 161 2.79 -14.58 8.39
C THR A 161 3.22 -14.30 6.97
N ASN A 162 3.54 -15.35 6.22
CA ASN A 162 3.84 -15.29 4.80
C ASN A 162 2.71 -15.95 4.02
N PHE A 163 2.03 -15.19 3.17
CA PHE A 163 0.89 -15.68 2.41
C PHE A 163 1.25 -16.74 1.37
N TYR A 164 2.48 -16.78 0.88
CA TYR A 164 2.92 -17.88 0.00
C TYR A 164 2.92 -19.21 0.75
N THR A 165 3.50 -19.23 1.94
CA THR A 165 3.54 -20.44 2.78
C THR A 165 2.15 -20.85 3.26
N GLU A 166 1.33 -19.89 3.70
CA GLU A 166 -0.01 -20.16 4.23
C GLU A 166 -0.97 -20.73 3.18
N PHE A 167 -0.83 -20.29 1.95
CA PHE A 167 -1.67 -20.78 0.85
C PHE A 167 -1.01 -21.90 0.05
N GLY A 168 0.16 -22.39 0.47
CA GLY A 168 0.86 -23.49 -0.19
C GLY A 168 1.25 -23.18 -1.64
N VAL A 169 1.62 -21.93 -1.92
CA VAL A 169 2.06 -21.49 -3.25
C VAL A 169 3.48 -20.93 -3.16
N THR A 170 4.20 -20.94 -4.27
CA THR A 170 5.53 -20.35 -4.39
C THR A 170 5.45 -19.09 -5.22
N GLN A 171 6.29 -18.09 -4.88
CA GLN A 171 6.44 -16.92 -5.74
C GLN A 171 7.06 -17.33 -7.06
N THR A 172 6.42 -16.95 -8.17
CA THR A 172 6.98 -17.18 -9.49
C THR A 172 8.04 -16.12 -9.77
N VAL A 173 9.24 -16.56 -10.13
CA VAL A 173 10.34 -15.70 -10.56
C VAL A 173 10.60 -15.96 -12.03
N VAL A 174 10.60 -14.91 -12.86
CA VAL A 174 10.90 -14.98 -14.29
C VAL A 174 12.06 -14.03 -14.56
N PRO A 175 13.26 -14.55 -14.85
CA PRO A 175 14.37 -13.70 -15.25
C PRO A 175 14.05 -13.07 -16.61
N VAL A 176 14.37 -11.79 -16.79
CA VAL A 176 14.19 -11.06 -18.04
C VAL A 176 15.54 -10.57 -18.53
N ASP A 177 15.90 -10.95 -19.75
CA ASP A 177 17.10 -10.46 -20.40
C ASP A 177 16.81 -9.10 -21.05
N LEU A 178 17.34 -8.04 -20.45
CA LEU A 178 17.26 -6.66 -20.96
C LEU A 178 18.58 -6.18 -21.57
N SER A 179 19.50 -7.08 -21.88
CA SER A 179 20.70 -6.70 -22.64
C SER A 179 20.29 -6.00 -23.95
N SER A 180 21.14 -5.10 -24.45
CA SER A 180 20.77 -4.17 -25.51
C SER A 180 20.28 -4.81 -26.80
N ALA A 181 20.64 -6.07 -27.06
CA ALA A 181 20.27 -6.84 -28.27
C ALA A 181 19.22 -7.93 -28.01
N ALA A 182 18.84 -8.18 -26.77
CA ALA A 182 17.86 -9.21 -26.42
C ALA A 182 16.43 -8.74 -26.72
N ASP A 183 15.59 -9.67 -27.16
CA ASP A 183 14.16 -9.41 -27.37
C ASP A 183 13.33 -9.85 -26.14
N PRO A 184 12.93 -8.93 -25.26
CA PRO A 184 12.26 -9.28 -24.01
C PRO A 184 10.76 -9.58 -24.17
N ARG A 185 10.20 -9.54 -25.38
CA ARG A 185 8.75 -9.74 -25.62
C ARG A 185 8.27 -11.14 -25.20
N GLY A 186 9.14 -12.15 -25.36
CA GLY A 186 8.89 -13.50 -24.92
C GLY A 186 8.70 -13.57 -23.41
N ASP A 187 9.63 -13.04 -22.67
CA ASP A 187 9.64 -13.04 -21.20
C ASP A 187 8.43 -12.30 -20.61
N PHE A 188 8.10 -11.13 -21.16
CA PHE A 188 6.91 -10.38 -20.72
C PHE A 188 5.59 -11.10 -21.06
N ARG A 189 5.56 -11.89 -22.13
CA ARG A 189 4.43 -12.75 -22.43
C ARG A 189 4.30 -13.87 -21.39
N ASP A 190 5.42 -14.48 -21.00
CA ASP A 190 5.47 -15.56 -20.02
C ASP A 190 5.11 -15.04 -18.61
N ILE A 191 5.55 -13.83 -18.24
CA ILE A 191 5.12 -13.14 -17.02
C ILE A 191 3.59 -12.98 -17.01
N LYS A 192 2.99 -12.48 -18.09
CA LYS A 192 1.53 -12.34 -18.17
C LYS A 192 0.80 -13.68 -18.10
N ALA A 193 1.38 -14.74 -18.66
CA ALA A 193 0.84 -16.08 -18.56
C ALA A 193 0.91 -16.61 -17.12
N ALA A 194 2.03 -16.39 -16.44
CA ALA A 194 2.22 -16.75 -15.05
C ALA A 194 1.23 -16.03 -14.12
N ILE A 195 1.03 -14.72 -14.29
CA ILE A 195 0.03 -13.95 -13.54
C ILE A 195 -1.37 -14.55 -13.72
N ARG A 196 -1.75 -14.85 -14.97
CA ARG A 196 -3.05 -15.47 -15.27
C ARG A 196 -3.19 -16.85 -14.65
N ALA A 197 -2.13 -17.65 -14.66
CA ALA A 197 -2.12 -18.96 -14.03
C ALA A 197 -2.27 -18.90 -12.51
N GLY A 198 -1.74 -17.84 -11.87
CA GLY A 198 -1.89 -17.57 -10.44
C GLY A 198 -3.29 -17.12 -10.02
N LEU A 199 -4.13 -16.73 -10.98
CA LEU A 199 -5.52 -16.32 -10.73
C LEU A 199 -6.49 -17.48 -10.97
N THR A 200 -7.59 -17.48 -10.23
CA THR A 200 -8.70 -18.39 -10.55
C THR A 200 -9.34 -17.99 -11.89
N PRO A 201 -10.04 -18.89 -12.60
CA PRO A 201 -10.72 -18.58 -13.86
C PRO A 201 -11.62 -17.34 -13.77
N TYR A 202 -12.26 -17.10 -12.62
CA TYR A 202 -13.06 -15.91 -12.36
C TYR A 202 -12.22 -14.65 -12.20
N GLY A 203 -11.04 -14.75 -11.58
CA GLY A 203 -10.10 -13.63 -11.41
C GLY A 203 -9.48 -13.21 -12.74
N GLN A 204 -9.23 -14.15 -13.63
CA GLN A 204 -8.68 -13.87 -14.97
C GLN A 204 -9.57 -12.96 -15.81
N GLY A 205 -10.90 -13.12 -15.72
CA GLY A 205 -11.85 -12.29 -16.45
C GLY A 205 -11.96 -10.86 -15.92
N ALA A 206 -11.45 -10.59 -14.72
CA ALA A 206 -11.49 -9.27 -14.09
C ALA A 206 -10.21 -8.44 -14.36
N VAL A 207 -9.17 -9.01 -14.96
CA VAL A 207 -7.92 -8.30 -15.24
C VAL A 207 -8.15 -7.22 -16.28
N THR A 208 -7.97 -5.97 -15.90
CA THR A 208 -8.10 -4.80 -16.78
C THR A 208 -6.76 -4.35 -17.36
N GLY A 209 -5.64 -4.70 -16.73
CA GLY A 209 -4.30 -4.34 -17.16
C GLY A 209 -3.24 -5.01 -16.30
N PHE A 210 -1.99 -4.73 -16.63
CA PHE A 210 -0.83 -5.18 -15.86
C PHE A 210 0.04 -3.98 -15.52
N VAL A 211 0.54 -3.95 -14.30
CA VAL A 211 1.50 -2.95 -13.83
C VAL A 211 2.75 -3.65 -13.34
N ALA A 212 3.89 -3.05 -13.58
CA ALA A 212 5.18 -3.47 -13.06
C ALA A 212 5.77 -2.35 -12.21
N LEU A 213 6.10 -2.63 -10.97
CA LEU A 213 6.90 -1.78 -10.10
C LEU A 213 8.35 -2.21 -10.28
N VAL A 214 9.18 -1.34 -10.81
CA VAL A 214 10.56 -1.67 -11.22
C VAL A 214 11.59 -0.85 -10.45
N GLY A 215 12.72 -1.45 -10.17
CA GLY A 215 13.87 -0.76 -9.61
C GLY A 215 14.63 0.08 -10.64
N SER A 216 15.56 0.92 -10.18
CA SER A 216 16.30 1.89 -11.00
C SER A 216 17.09 1.23 -12.14
N ASP A 217 17.85 0.20 -11.82
CA ASP A 217 18.71 -0.48 -12.81
C ASP A 217 17.89 -1.26 -13.83
N TYR A 218 16.80 -1.89 -13.36
CA TYR A 218 15.86 -2.58 -14.23
C TYR A 218 15.19 -1.60 -15.20
N PHE A 219 14.74 -0.43 -14.71
CA PHE A 219 14.13 0.60 -15.56
C PHE A 219 15.12 1.19 -16.56
N ALA A 220 16.35 1.47 -16.11
CA ALA A 220 17.42 1.96 -16.98
C ALA A 220 17.77 0.95 -18.09
N ALA A 221 17.90 -0.34 -17.75
CA ALA A 221 18.14 -1.41 -18.72
C ALA A 221 16.99 -1.54 -19.72
N LEU A 222 15.73 -1.45 -19.25
CA LEU A 222 14.55 -1.46 -20.10
C LEU A 222 14.60 -0.33 -21.13
N MET A 223 14.94 0.89 -20.70
CA MET A 223 15.01 2.06 -21.57
C MET A 223 16.18 2.01 -22.57
N GLN A 224 17.27 1.32 -22.22
CA GLN A 224 18.44 1.15 -23.08
C GLN A 224 18.31 0.00 -24.09
N ASN A 225 17.36 -0.88 -23.91
CA ASN A 225 17.13 -2.00 -24.82
C ASN A 225 16.71 -1.53 -26.22
N ALA A 226 17.34 -2.06 -27.27
CA ALA A 226 17.13 -1.62 -28.66
C ALA A 226 15.67 -1.85 -29.12
N PHE A 227 15.05 -2.96 -28.74
CA PHE A 227 13.66 -3.25 -29.11
C PHE A 227 12.67 -2.29 -28.46
N VAL A 228 12.93 -1.87 -27.22
CA VAL A 228 12.15 -0.85 -26.52
C VAL A 228 12.32 0.49 -27.18
N THR A 229 13.57 0.89 -27.42
CA THR A 229 13.90 2.17 -28.06
C THR A 229 13.30 2.28 -29.47
N ASP A 230 13.34 1.21 -30.26
CA ASP A 230 12.74 1.19 -31.59
C ASP A 230 11.21 1.23 -31.52
N ALA A 231 10.59 0.51 -30.60
CA ALA A 231 9.14 0.57 -30.41
C ALA A 231 8.69 1.99 -30.04
N VAL A 232 9.43 2.69 -29.17
CA VAL A 232 9.16 4.09 -28.80
C VAL A 232 9.31 5.02 -30.02
N LYS A 233 10.36 4.87 -30.85
CA LYS A 233 10.56 5.68 -32.06
C LYS A 233 9.40 5.57 -33.06
N TYR A 234 8.87 4.37 -33.26
CA TYR A 234 7.76 4.15 -34.21
C TYR A 234 6.39 4.55 -33.67
N THR A 235 6.23 4.67 -32.36
CA THR A 235 4.97 5.17 -31.76
C THR A 235 4.94 6.68 -31.61
N GLN A 236 6.08 7.36 -31.70
CA GLN A 236 6.20 8.83 -31.71
C GLN A 236 5.93 9.40 -33.11
N GLY A 237 4.76 9.19 -33.67
CA GLY A 237 4.30 9.96 -34.84
C GLY A 237 3.98 11.41 -34.46
N PRO A 238 4.00 12.35 -35.43
CA PRO A 238 3.80 13.79 -35.16
C PRO A 238 2.44 14.17 -34.54
N LEU A 239 1.55 13.22 -34.37
CA LEU A 239 0.21 13.37 -33.77
C LEU A 239 0.06 12.65 -32.43
N ASN A 240 1.06 11.90 -31.98
CA ASN A 240 0.97 11.16 -30.72
C ASN A 240 1.84 11.85 -29.68
N ALA A 241 1.20 12.22 -28.56
CA ALA A 241 1.92 12.64 -27.36
C ALA A 241 2.97 11.57 -26.96
N PRO A 242 4.12 11.96 -26.43
CA PRO A 242 5.16 11.01 -26.07
C PRO A 242 4.59 9.93 -25.15
N VAL A 243 4.91 8.67 -25.43
CA VAL A 243 4.54 7.48 -24.65
C VAL A 243 5.04 7.57 -23.20
N LEU A 244 5.90 8.53 -22.91
CA LEU A 244 6.47 8.85 -21.60
C LEU A 244 5.61 9.79 -20.74
N THR A 245 4.46 10.23 -21.20
CA THR A 245 3.61 11.11 -20.41
C THR A 245 2.38 10.40 -19.92
N GLY A 246 2.42 10.07 -18.65
CA GLY A 246 1.24 9.80 -17.84
C GLY A 246 0.49 8.53 -18.21
N VAL A 247 0.25 7.74 -17.24
CA VAL A 247 -0.66 6.60 -17.31
C VAL A 247 -2.04 7.09 -17.76
N PRO A 248 -2.61 6.59 -18.88
CA PRO A 248 -3.89 7.09 -19.36
C PRO A 248 -5.00 6.85 -18.33
N GLY A 249 -5.62 7.91 -17.85
CA GLY A 249 -6.94 7.93 -17.22
C GLY A 249 -7.15 7.20 -15.89
N SER A 250 -6.52 6.07 -15.67
CA SER A 250 -6.72 5.23 -14.47
C SER A 250 -5.76 5.54 -13.33
N TYR A 251 -4.71 6.29 -13.57
CA TYR A 251 -3.62 6.53 -12.61
C TYR A 251 -3.32 8.03 -12.45
N ALA A 252 -4.33 8.85 -12.57
CA ALA A 252 -4.25 10.31 -12.45
C ALA A 252 -3.72 10.82 -11.08
N GLY A 253 -3.36 9.92 -10.17
CA GLY A 253 -2.80 10.24 -8.86
C GLY A 253 -1.32 9.95 -8.71
N LEU A 254 -0.62 9.46 -9.77
CA LEU A 254 0.83 9.32 -9.70
C LEU A 254 1.50 10.68 -9.82
N ASP A 255 2.37 10.93 -8.87
CA ASP A 255 3.23 12.09 -8.78
C ASP A 255 4.28 12.09 -9.91
N ALA A 256 4.75 13.27 -10.32
CA ALA A 256 5.82 13.45 -11.31
C ALA A 256 7.18 12.83 -10.90
N ARG A 257 7.31 12.39 -9.66
CA ARG A 257 8.48 11.63 -9.18
C ARG A 257 8.62 10.26 -9.83
N PHE A 258 7.53 9.69 -10.32
CA PHE A 258 7.49 8.34 -10.87
C PHE A 258 7.48 8.38 -12.39
N GLU A 259 8.58 7.96 -13.00
CA GLU A 259 8.62 7.79 -14.44
C GLU A 259 7.82 6.55 -14.84
N THR A 260 7.06 6.67 -15.92
CA THR A 260 6.19 5.57 -16.37
C THR A 260 6.32 5.36 -17.87
N ILE A 261 6.33 4.10 -18.27
CA ILE A 261 6.26 3.70 -19.68
C ILE A 261 5.26 2.56 -19.85
N THR A 262 4.41 2.64 -20.87
CA THR A 262 3.46 1.57 -21.18
C THR A 262 3.84 0.88 -22.47
N MET A 263 4.15 -0.41 -22.39
CA MET A 263 4.55 -1.22 -23.53
C MET A 263 3.95 -2.63 -23.43
N TRP A 264 3.60 -3.20 -24.57
CA TRP A 264 3.03 -4.57 -24.67
C TRP A 264 1.88 -4.86 -23.71
N GLY A 265 1.12 -3.83 -23.33
CA GLY A 265 0.00 -3.94 -22.39
C GLY A 265 0.43 -4.09 -20.93
N ILE A 266 1.66 -3.69 -20.60
CA ILE A 266 2.18 -3.57 -19.24
C ILE A 266 2.59 -2.10 -19.02
N THR A 267 2.19 -1.52 -17.90
CA THR A 267 2.67 -0.22 -17.46
C THR A 267 3.81 -0.42 -16.47
N PHE A 268 5.00 -0.03 -16.86
CA PHE A 268 6.18 -0.03 -16.00
C PHE A 268 6.24 1.31 -15.26
N ILE A 269 6.45 1.26 -13.97
CA ILE A 269 6.55 2.41 -13.08
C ILE A 269 7.90 2.33 -12.38
N ASP A 270 8.74 3.33 -12.56
CA ASP A 270 9.97 3.43 -11.78
C ASP A 270 9.63 3.69 -10.31
N ALA A 271 9.88 2.71 -9.47
CA ALA A 271 9.61 2.75 -8.05
C ALA A 271 10.84 3.18 -7.23
N SER A 272 11.94 3.57 -7.86
CA SER A 272 13.18 3.96 -7.18
C SER A 272 13.00 5.17 -6.25
N ALA A 273 12.08 6.09 -6.58
CA ALA A 273 11.74 7.23 -5.75
C ALA A 273 10.80 6.89 -4.58
N ALA A 274 10.29 5.65 -4.51
CA ALA A 274 9.46 5.19 -3.41
C ALA A 274 10.30 4.44 -2.39
N GLY A 275 10.40 4.98 -1.20
CA GLY A 275 11.21 4.42 -0.13
C GLY A 275 10.95 5.13 1.19
N TYR A 276 11.80 4.87 2.14
CA TYR A 276 11.82 5.54 3.44
C TYR A 276 13.25 5.84 3.85
N GLU A 277 13.41 6.80 4.73
CA GLU A 277 14.70 7.08 5.37
C GLU A 277 14.84 6.25 6.65
N ASP A 278 15.97 5.59 6.81
CA ASP A 278 16.30 4.89 8.04
C ASP A 278 16.74 5.87 9.16
N ALA A 279 17.00 5.35 10.36
CA ALA A 279 17.44 6.15 11.48
C ALA A 279 18.79 6.88 11.26
N SER A 280 19.55 6.51 10.23
CA SER A 280 20.80 7.15 9.83
C SER A 280 20.63 8.24 8.78
N GLY A 281 19.41 8.46 8.28
CA GLY A 281 19.10 9.38 7.18
C GLY A 281 19.45 8.82 5.80
N THR A 282 19.62 7.50 5.69
CA THR A 282 19.86 6.84 4.42
C THR A 282 18.53 6.45 3.78
N PHE A 283 18.32 6.86 2.53
CA PHE A 283 17.13 6.47 1.78
C PHE A 283 17.21 5.00 1.36
N ILE A 284 16.16 4.24 1.67
CA ILE A 284 16.02 2.82 1.32
C ILE A 284 14.82 2.68 0.39
N PRO A 285 15.01 2.31 -0.89
CA PRO A 285 13.91 2.08 -1.82
C PRO A 285 13.13 0.82 -1.43
N PHE A 286 11.83 0.79 -1.73
CA PHE A 286 10.98 -0.38 -1.45
C PHE A 286 11.22 -1.54 -2.41
N VAL A 287 11.70 -1.25 -3.62
CA VAL A 287 12.03 -2.23 -4.67
C VAL A 287 13.53 -2.20 -4.87
N ALA A 288 14.17 -3.36 -4.90
CA ALA A 288 15.60 -3.46 -5.20
C ALA A 288 15.88 -3.04 -6.65
N ASP A 289 17.05 -2.47 -6.89
CA ASP A 289 17.40 -1.81 -8.15
C ASP A 289 17.33 -2.75 -9.36
N ASP A 290 17.63 -4.04 -9.17
CA ASP A 290 17.67 -5.09 -10.19
C ASP A 290 16.36 -5.91 -10.28
N GLU A 291 15.35 -5.57 -9.48
CA GLU A 291 14.10 -6.33 -9.40
C GLU A 291 12.91 -5.59 -10.01
N ALA A 292 11.92 -6.37 -10.43
CA ALA A 292 10.62 -5.89 -10.85
C ALA A 292 9.50 -6.79 -10.34
N TYR A 293 8.39 -6.17 -9.92
CA TYR A 293 7.20 -6.88 -9.43
C TYR A 293 6.01 -6.59 -10.33
N PHE A 294 5.49 -7.64 -10.95
CA PHE A 294 4.39 -7.56 -11.90
C PHE A 294 3.07 -7.94 -11.23
N LEU A 295 2.08 -7.07 -11.37
CA LEU A 295 0.79 -7.16 -10.70
C LEU A 295 -0.35 -7.04 -11.72
N PRO A 296 -1.44 -7.81 -11.57
CA PRO A 296 -2.67 -7.60 -12.33
C PRO A 296 -3.49 -6.46 -11.73
N LEU A 297 -4.09 -5.64 -12.56
CA LEU A 297 -5.04 -4.60 -12.17
C LEU A 297 -6.48 -5.05 -12.38
N GLY A 298 -7.41 -4.50 -11.58
CA GLY A 298 -8.83 -4.78 -11.67
C GLY A 298 -9.30 -6.08 -11.02
N VAL A 299 -8.39 -6.89 -10.48
CA VAL A 299 -8.75 -8.11 -9.75
C VAL A 299 -9.36 -7.73 -8.40
N ARG A 300 -10.65 -8.00 -8.27
CA ARG A 300 -11.38 -7.69 -7.05
C ARG A 300 -10.83 -8.48 -5.87
N ASP A 301 -10.70 -7.79 -4.73
CA ASP A 301 -10.31 -8.37 -3.45
C ASP A 301 -8.91 -9.05 -3.44
N MET A 302 -8.05 -8.76 -4.42
CA MET A 302 -6.69 -9.31 -4.44
C MET A 302 -5.87 -8.82 -3.27
N PHE A 303 -5.86 -7.51 -3.07
CA PHE A 303 -5.17 -6.86 -1.97
C PHE A 303 -6.17 -6.13 -1.08
N LYS A 304 -6.08 -6.38 0.23
CA LYS A 304 -6.94 -5.76 1.24
C LYS A 304 -6.12 -5.17 2.37
N THR A 305 -6.54 -4.01 2.85
CA THR A 305 -6.05 -3.44 4.10
C THR A 305 -7.16 -3.49 5.14
N TYR A 306 -6.99 -4.29 6.17
CA TYR A 306 -7.91 -4.39 7.29
C TYR A 306 -7.50 -3.42 8.38
N TYR A 307 -8.44 -2.61 8.86
CA TYR A 307 -8.23 -1.69 9.97
C TYR A 307 -8.94 -2.19 11.23
N ALA A 308 -8.27 -2.00 12.40
CA ALA A 308 -8.83 -2.30 13.71
C ALA A 308 -9.12 -1.02 14.51
N PRO A 309 -10.09 -1.05 15.44
CA PRO A 309 -10.34 0.08 16.31
C PRO A 309 -9.16 0.37 17.24
N ALA A 310 -8.99 1.65 17.62
CA ALA A 310 -7.99 2.05 18.59
C ALA A 310 -8.22 1.40 19.95
N ASN A 311 -7.15 1.27 20.73
CA ASN A 311 -7.20 0.65 22.06
C ASN A 311 -7.71 1.61 23.13
N ARG A 312 -8.89 2.19 22.93
CA ARG A 312 -9.52 3.18 23.81
C ARG A 312 -10.97 2.80 24.13
N PHE A 313 -11.44 3.12 25.33
CA PHE A 313 -12.82 2.83 25.73
C PHE A 313 -13.87 3.44 24.79
N GLY A 314 -13.58 4.61 24.18
CA GLY A 314 -14.49 5.28 23.27
C GLY A 314 -14.60 4.64 21.89
N THR A 315 -13.60 3.87 21.46
CA THR A 315 -13.47 3.32 20.11
C THR A 315 -13.59 1.78 20.05
N ILE A 316 -13.32 1.11 21.16
CA ILE A 316 -13.42 -0.36 21.23
C ILE A 316 -14.83 -0.84 20.90
N ASN A 317 -14.95 -1.94 20.14
CA ASN A 317 -16.21 -2.49 19.62
C ASN A 317 -16.98 -1.56 18.67
N ARG A 318 -16.36 -0.48 18.19
CA ARG A 318 -16.88 0.36 17.12
C ARG A 318 -16.18 0.02 15.81
N ARG A 319 -16.80 0.41 14.70
CA ARG A 319 -16.17 0.28 13.39
C ARG A 319 -14.86 1.06 13.38
N ALA A 320 -13.80 0.43 12.90
CA ALA A 320 -12.48 1.05 12.80
C ALA A 320 -12.49 2.27 11.87
N GLN A 321 -11.53 3.15 12.07
CA GLN A 321 -11.17 4.26 11.19
C GLN A 321 -9.75 4.03 10.67
N GLY A 322 -9.35 4.75 9.62
CA GLY A 322 -8.04 4.58 9.00
C GLY A 322 -6.90 5.06 9.89
N SER A 323 -7.13 6.06 10.74
CA SER A 323 -6.17 6.61 11.70
C SER A 323 -6.94 7.27 12.84
N TYR A 324 -6.29 7.42 13.98
CA TYR A 324 -6.84 8.01 15.18
C TYR A 324 -5.90 9.06 15.74
N TRP A 325 -6.48 10.12 16.32
CA TRP A 325 -5.77 11.20 16.99
C TRP A 325 -6.44 11.54 18.31
N PHE A 326 -5.70 11.46 19.40
CA PHE A 326 -6.17 11.76 20.74
C PHE A 326 -5.24 12.78 21.39
N GLU A 327 -5.80 13.81 21.99
CA GLU A 327 -5.07 14.80 22.77
C GLU A 327 -5.44 14.70 24.25
N TYR A 328 -4.46 14.83 25.08
CA TYR A 328 -4.61 14.90 26.53
C TYR A 328 -3.85 16.09 27.08
N ALA A 329 -4.57 17.03 27.71
CA ALA A 329 -3.94 18.15 28.39
C ALA A 329 -3.46 17.73 29.78
N ASN A 330 -2.15 17.73 30.00
CA ASN A 330 -1.55 17.49 31.30
C ASN A 330 -1.31 18.84 32.00
N GLU A 331 -2.24 19.22 32.89
CA GLU A 331 -2.20 20.51 33.61
C GLU A 331 -1.03 20.61 34.59
N LYS A 332 -0.46 19.46 35.01
CA LYS A 332 0.64 19.47 35.99
C LYS A 332 1.95 19.90 35.37
N ASP A 333 2.18 19.46 34.14
CA ASP A 333 3.42 19.71 33.41
C ASP A 333 3.25 20.78 32.32
N ASP A 334 2.04 21.34 32.18
CA ASP A 334 1.65 22.35 31.18
C ASP A 334 1.96 21.94 29.74
N ILE A 335 1.71 20.65 29.43
CA ILE A 335 1.94 20.05 28.12
C ILE A 335 0.64 19.48 27.54
N ILE A 336 0.57 19.43 26.20
CA ILE A 336 -0.49 18.73 25.49
C ILE A 336 0.12 17.45 24.90
N GLU A 337 -0.21 16.31 25.49
CA GLU A 337 0.20 15.01 24.97
C GLU A 337 -0.67 14.64 23.78
N ILE A 338 -0.02 14.21 22.70
CA ILE A 338 -0.64 13.77 21.45
C ILE A 338 -0.38 12.29 21.30
N MET A 339 -1.42 11.53 21.01
CA MET A 339 -1.34 10.10 20.77
C MET A 339 -2.04 9.76 19.48
N THR A 340 -1.32 9.12 18.56
CA THR A 340 -1.87 8.69 17.28
C THR A 340 -1.80 7.17 17.16
N GLU A 341 -2.83 6.58 16.60
CA GLU A 341 -2.89 5.13 16.35
C GLU A 341 -3.34 4.86 14.92
N GLN A 342 -2.66 3.94 14.26
CA GLN A 342 -3.07 3.39 12.97
C GLN A 342 -2.91 1.88 12.99
N ASN A 343 -3.99 1.16 13.26
CA ASN A 343 -3.98 -0.29 13.39
C ASN A 343 -4.42 -0.92 12.08
N PHE A 344 -3.50 -1.50 11.33
CA PHE A 344 -3.79 -2.08 10.03
C PHE A 344 -3.09 -3.43 9.81
N LEU A 345 -3.64 -4.23 8.93
CA LEU A 345 -3.04 -5.45 8.41
C LEU A 345 -3.32 -5.54 6.92
N ASN A 346 -2.27 -5.71 6.14
CA ASN A 346 -2.38 -5.91 4.70
C ASN A 346 -2.42 -7.40 4.37
N ALA A 347 -3.29 -7.80 3.45
CA ALA A 347 -3.46 -9.18 3.03
C ALA A 347 -3.49 -9.30 1.50
N CYS A 348 -2.86 -10.35 0.97
CA CYS A 348 -2.92 -10.73 -0.43
C CYS A 348 -3.63 -12.09 -0.56
N LEU A 349 -4.79 -12.13 -1.23
CA LEU A 349 -5.57 -13.37 -1.38
C LEU A 349 -5.09 -14.23 -2.55
N TYR A 350 -4.38 -13.65 -3.51
CA TYR A 350 -3.84 -14.35 -4.69
C TYR A 350 -2.33 -14.09 -4.84
N PRO A 351 -1.49 -14.53 -3.88
CA PRO A 351 -0.05 -14.26 -3.92
C PRO A 351 0.63 -14.88 -5.16
N ALA A 352 0.14 -16.02 -5.68
CA ALA A 352 0.66 -16.62 -6.90
C ALA A 352 0.50 -15.76 -8.16
N ALA A 353 -0.34 -14.72 -8.12
CA ALA A 353 -0.50 -13.77 -9.22
C ALA A 353 0.45 -12.56 -9.13
N VAL A 354 1.29 -12.50 -8.12
CA VAL A 354 2.41 -11.56 -8.02
C VAL A 354 3.64 -12.25 -8.58
N VAL A 355 4.15 -11.76 -9.70
CA VAL A 355 5.33 -12.34 -10.35
C VAL A 355 6.52 -11.42 -10.13
N LYS A 356 7.59 -11.98 -9.60
CA LYS A 356 8.89 -11.32 -9.46
C LYS A 356 9.67 -11.51 -10.76
N SER A 357 10.38 -10.50 -11.19
CA SER A 357 11.37 -10.59 -12.25
C SER A 357 12.70 -10.07 -11.73
N GLU A 358 13.76 -10.71 -12.14
CA GLU A 358 15.13 -10.31 -11.87
C GLU A 358 15.81 -9.96 -13.17
N LEU A 359 16.58 -8.87 -13.15
CA LEU A 359 17.37 -8.44 -14.30
C LEU A 359 18.44 -9.50 -14.59
N SER A 360 18.44 -10.01 -15.80
CA SER A 360 19.51 -10.85 -16.32
C SER A 360 20.26 -10.05 -17.38
N ILE A 361 21.52 -9.75 -17.15
CA ILE A 361 22.40 -9.04 -18.08
C ILE A 361 23.56 -9.95 -18.49
#